data_87c76d12b9b6c0b4750cf2b8f7629775
#
_entry.id   87c76d12b9b6c0b4750cf2b8f7629775
#
_cell.length_a   1.000
_cell.length_b   1.000
_cell.length_c   1.000
_cell.angle_alpha   90.00
_cell.angle_beta   90.00
_cell.angle_gamma   90.00
#
_symmetry.space_group_name_H-M   'P 1'
#
loop_
_entity.id
_entity.type
_entity.pdbx_description
1 polymer ?
#
loop_
_entity_poly.entity_id
_entity_poly.type
_entity_poly.pdbx_seq_one_letter_code
_entity_poly.pdbx_strand_id
1 'polypeptide(L)'
;MKILMFLSALSSAQLSYSLSLPPTFQKCDKKKSDFNECLSRAIQNAIVHLDKPLEEYGLPSFEPFLLSSISPRLGRKIDFEHTFKNYKIFGRTKISSTKANMNFHDKTLTIVITNPEIQYVFDYEAKGKMFLLPIDASGLATVLSHNVTYTIAFTFEEYTKDGKTHLHVIHHNLLVEPQELIMNFENLFEDKELNDGFNGAMTRKWKPIFNDFVAIYVANYGHAYAAIFNNFLSKVPLEELFDGV
;
A
#
# COMPACT_ATOMS: atom_id res chain seq x y z
N MET A 1 -39.18 0.18 -55.34
CA MET A 1 -38.00 1.07 -55.15
C MET A 1 -37.52 0.88 -53.72
N LYS A 2 -36.48 0.01 -53.49
CA LYS A 2 -35.95 -0.33 -52.17
C LYS A 2 -34.73 0.55 -51.93
N ILE A 3 -34.82 1.45 -50.94
CA ILE A 3 -33.70 2.28 -50.47
C ILE A 3 -32.94 1.45 -49.45
N LEU A 4 -31.71 1.02 -49.81
CA LEU A 4 -30.76 0.45 -48.88
C LEU A 4 -30.10 1.61 -48.11
N MET A 5 -30.42 1.73 -46.83
CA MET A 5 -29.63 2.56 -45.92
C MET A 5 -28.36 1.79 -45.49
N PHE A 6 -27.19 2.26 -45.94
CA PHE A 6 -25.90 1.87 -45.41
C PHE A 6 -25.68 2.61 -44.11
N LEU A 7 -25.83 1.92 -42.97
CA LEU A 7 -25.34 2.38 -41.68
C LEU A 7 -23.82 2.13 -41.62
N SER A 8 -23.03 3.15 -41.88
CA SER A 8 -21.59 3.12 -41.58
C SER A 8 -21.40 3.20 -40.06
N ALA A 9 -21.10 2.07 -39.46
CA ALA A 9 -20.61 2.04 -38.06
C ALA A 9 -19.21 2.69 -38.04
N LEU A 10 -19.15 3.94 -37.63
CA LEU A 10 -17.90 4.58 -37.23
C LEU A 10 -17.45 3.95 -35.89
N SER A 11 -16.59 2.94 -35.96
CA SER A 11 -15.86 2.45 -34.80
C SER A 11 -14.89 3.56 -34.41
N SER A 12 -15.20 4.33 -33.37
CA SER A 12 -14.25 5.21 -32.71
C SER A 12 -13.19 4.31 -32.04
N ALA A 13 -12.09 4.09 -32.75
CA ALA A 13 -10.88 3.54 -32.12
C ALA A 13 -10.48 4.54 -31.04
N GLN A 14 -10.73 4.21 -29.77
CA GLN A 14 -10.13 4.92 -28.65
C GLN A 14 -8.63 4.64 -28.73
N LEU A 15 -7.86 5.60 -29.24
CA LEU A 15 -6.42 5.59 -29.11
C LEU A 15 -6.10 5.69 -27.62
N SER A 16 -5.80 4.55 -27.00
CA SER A 16 -5.24 4.56 -25.65
C SER A 16 -3.77 4.95 -25.76
N TYR A 17 -3.47 6.19 -25.44
CA TYR A 17 -2.09 6.65 -25.40
C TYR A 17 -1.39 6.07 -24.15
N SER A 18 -0.25 5.41 -24.35
CA SER A 18 0.69 5.11 -23.26
C SER A 18 1.23 6.42 -22.71
N LEU A 19 1.30 6.56 -21.41
CA LEU A 19 1.87 7.73 -20.74
C LEU A 19 3.38 7.61 -20.67
N SER A 20 4.09 8.73 -20.76
CA SER A 20 5.49 8.83 -20.35
C SER A 20 5.56 8.82 -18.81
N LEU A 21 6.73 8.53 -18.25
CA LEU A 21 6.95 8.64 -16.81
C LEU A 21 6.61 10.06 -16.31
N PRO A 22 5.97 10.22 -15.12
CA PRO A 22 5.72 11.55 -14.58
C PRO A 22 6.97 12.42 -14.56
N PRO A 23 6.91 13.70 -14.92
CA PRO A 23 8.11 14.56 -15.02
C PRO A 23 8.89 14.70 -13.71
N THR A 24 8.24 14.47 -12.57
CA THR A 24 8.85 14.47 -11.24
C THR A 24 9.54 13.16 -10.88
N PHE A 25 9.32 12.09 -11.67
CA PHE A 25 9.91 10.78 -11.39
C PHE A 25 11.21 10.62 -12.18
N GLN A 26 12.20 10.04 -11.54
CA GLN A 26 13.51 9.80 -12.13
C GLN A 26 13.51 8.50 -12.94
N LYS A 27 14.05 8.55 -14.17
CA LYS A 27 14.29 7.38 -15.00
C LYS A 27 15.70 6.84 -14.76
N CYS A 28 15.87 5.51 -14.77
CA CYS A 28 17.15 4.85 -14.57
C CYS A 28 17.51 3.97 -15.76
N ASP A 29 18.81 3.95 -16.12
CA ASP A 29 19.34 3.11 -17.22
C ASP A 29 19.76 1.75 -16.66
N LYS A 30 19.09 0.68 -17.13
CA LYS A 30 19.34 -0.70 -16.66
C LYS A 30 20.74 -1.23 -17.00
N LYS A 31 21.44 -0.62 -17.96
CA LYS A 31 22.80 -1.03 -18.38
C LYS A 31 23.88 -0.49 -17.47
N LYS A 32 23.57 0.46 -16.60
CA LYS A 32 24.53 1.05 -15.66
C LYS A 32 24.74 0.16 -14.44
N SER A 33 25.96 0.12 -13.95
CA SER A 33 26.35 -0.68 -12.76
C SER A 33 25.70 -0.18 -11.47
N ASP A 34 25.32 1.11 -11.40
CA ASP A 34 24.65 1.75 -10.27
C ASP A 34 23.10 1.74 -10.41
N PHE A 35 22.55 0.91 -11.30
CA PHE A 35 21.11 0.86 -11.58
C PHE A 35 20.25 0.75 -10.33
N ASN A 36 20.54 -0.20 -9.43
CA ASN A 36 19.74 -0.40 -8.21
C ASN A 36 19.84 0.78 -7.22
N GLU A 37 20.97 1.48 -7.19
CA GLU A 37 21.10 2.72 -6.41
C GLU A 37 20.27 3.85 -7.01
N CYS A 38 20.31 4.00 -8.35
CA CYS A 38 19.44 4.93 -9.06
C CYS A 38 17.97 4.62 -8.79
N LEU A 39 17.56 3.35 -8.92
CA LEU A 39 16.18 2.91 -8.68
C LEU A 39 15.73 3.19 -7.26
N SER A 40 16.61 2.98 -6.27
CA SER A 40 16.33 3.28 -4.87
C SER A 40 16.02 4.77 -4.67
N ARG A 41 16.83 5.66 -5.25
CA ARG A 41 16.59 7.11 -5.22
C ARG A 41 15.33 7.51 -6.00
N ALA A 42 15.10 6.89 -7.15
CA ALA A 42 13.93 7.14 -7.99
C ALA A 42 12.63 6.79 -7.26
N ILE A 43 12.57 5.63 -6.60
CA ILE A 43 11.41 5.19 -5.82
C ILE A 43 11.19 6.11 -4.62
N GLN A 44 12.24 6.46 -3.87
CA GLN A 44 12.13 7.41 -2.75
C GLN A 44 11.58 8.76 -3.21
N ASN A 45 12.14 9.29 -4.29
CA ASN A 45 11.69 10.56 -4.87
C ASN A 45 10.22 10.46 -5.32
N ALA A 46 9.83 9.39 -6.01
CA ALA A 46 8.45 9.19 -6.45
C ALA A 46 7.46 9.19 -5.28
N ILE A 47 7.76 8.45 -4.20
CA ILE A 47 6.88 8.37 -3.03
C ILE A 47 6.76 9.71 -2.31
N VAL A 48 7.84 10.47 -2.17
CA VAL A 48 7.82 11.81 -1.55
C VAL A 48 6.88 12.76 -2.29
N HIS A 49 6.76 12.64 -3.62
CA HIS A 49 5.87 13.46 -4.45
C HIS A 49 4.41 12.94 -4.50
N LEU A 50 4.08 11.85 -3.80
CA LEU A 50 2.71 11.34 -3.65
C LEU A 50 2.00 11.90 -2.40
N ASP A 51 2.38 13.09 -1.92
CA ASP A 51 1.59 13.87 -0.96
C ASP A 51 0.23 14.30 -1.54
N LYS A 52 0.12 14.30 -2.88
CA LYS A 52 -1.10 14.49 -3.66
C LYS A 52 -1.28 13.36 -4.67
N PRO A 53 -2.52 13.08 -5.09
CA PRO A 53 -2.76 12.05 -6.10
C PRO A 53 -2.22 12.49 -7.46
N LEU A 54 -1.70 11.54 -8.24
CA LEU A 54 -1.43 11.67 -9.67
C LEU A 54 -2.50 10.88 -10.43
N GLU A 55 -3.68 11.47 -10.57
CA GLU A 55 -4.89 10.78 -11.07
C GLU A 55 -4.72 10.21 -12.47
N GLU A 56 -4.04 10.92 -13.38
CA GLU A 56 -3.73 10.47 -14.72
C GLU A 56 -2.99 9.12 -14.71
N TYR A 57 -2.09 8.93 -13.74
CA TYR A 57 -1.30 7.72 -13.56
C TYR A 57 -2.00 6.67 -12.68
N GLY A 58 -3.14 7.01 -12.08
CA GLY A 58 -3.87 6.14 -11.15
C GLY A 58 -3.16 5.94 -9.82
N LEU A 59 -2.30 6.89 -9.44
CA LEU A 59 -1.60 6.89 -8.17
C LEU A 59 -2.37 7.74 -7.14
N PRO A 60 -2.80 7.16 -6.02
CA PRO A 60 -3.49 7.90 -4.96
C PRO A 60 -2.51 8.75 -4.16
N SER A 61 -3.05 9.67 -3.33
CA SER A 61 -2.24 10.30 -2.28
C SER A 61 -1.74 9.25 -1.28
N PHE A 62 -0.50 9.43 -0.81
CA PHE A 62 0.09 8.67 0.30
C PHE A 62 0.10 9.47 1.60
N GLU A 63 -0.52 10.69 1.62
CA GLU A 63 -0.58 11.57 2.77
C GLU A 63 -1.93 12.30 2.88
N PRO A 64 -2.95 11.69 3.52
CA PRO A 64 -3.00 10.33 4.01
C PRO A 64 -3.22 9.29 2.90
N PHE A 65 -2.69 8.09 3.10
CA PHE A 65 -3.10 6.94 2.32
C PHE A 65 -4.41 6.38 2.88
N LEU A 66 -5.41 6.21 2.03
CA LEU A 66 -6.76 5.84 2.43
C LEU A 66 -7.05 4.37 2.11
N LEU A 67 -7.59 3.66 3.08
CA LEU A 67 -8.19 2.34 2.89
C LEU A 67 -9.65 2.38 3.36
N SER A 68 -10.58 1.82 2.58
CA SER A 68 -12.02 1.91 2.87
C SER A 68 -12.39 1.16 4.14
N SER A 69 -11.90 -0.07 4.30
CA SER A 69 -12.11 -0.87 5.52
C SER A 69 -11.12 -2.01 5.61
N ILE A 70 -10.84 -2.44 6.82
CA ILE A 70 -10.12 -3.68 7.13
C ILE A 70 -11.03 -4.48 8.06
N SER A 71 -11.53 -5.61 7.59
CA SER A 71 -12.36 -6.54 8.37
C SER A 71 -11.71 -7.91 8.34
N PRO A 72 -10.80 -8.18 9.27
CA PRO A 72 -10.18 -9.47 9.35
C PRO A 72 -11.20 -10.51 9.84
N ARG A 73 -11.43 -11.54 9.06
CA ARG A 73 -12.00 -12.78 9.59
C ARG A 73 -10.88 -13.51 10.32
N LEU A 74 -10.82 -13.33 11.62
CA LEU A 74 -9.91 -14.09 12.45
C LEU A 74 -10.31 -15.56 12.41
N GLY A 75 -9.31 -16.46 12.27
CA GLY A 75 -9.54 -17.89 12.37
C GLY A 75 -10.08 -18.23 13.77
N ARG A 76 -10.71 -19.41 13.92
CA ARG A 76 -11.44 -19.91 15.11
C ARG A 76 -10.73 -19.83 16.47
N LYS A 77 -9.52 -19.27 16.57
CA LYS A 77 -8.71 -19.23 17.80
C LYS A 77 -8.80 -17.93 18.60
N ILE A 78 -9.38 -16.87 18.04
CA ILE A 78 -9.47 -15.57 18.73
C ILE A 78 -10.94 -15.23 18.88
N ASP A 79 -11.42 -15.16 20.14
CA ASP A 79 -12.75 -14.73 20.52
C ASP A 79 -12.84 -13.19 20.54
N PHE A 80 -12.41 -12.59 19.41
CA PHE A 80 -12.36 -11.15 19.25
C PHE A 80 -12.63 -10.76 17.79
N GLU A 81 -13.81 -10.17 17.57
CA GLU A 81 -14.20 -9.62 16.27
C GLU A 81 -13.91 -8.12 16.26
N HIS A 82 -13.39 -7.61 15.17
CA HIS A 82 -13.22 -6.18 14.98
C HIS A 82 -13.35 -5.78 13.52
N THR A 83 -13.75 -4.54 13.32
CA THR A 83 -13.83 -3.89 12.00
C THR A 83 -13.24 -2.50 12.12
N PHE A 84 -12.38 -2.15 11.18
CA PHE A 84 -11.81 -0.81 11.06
C PHE A 84 -12.34 -0.15 9.79
N LYS A 85 -12.84 1.08 9.93
CA LYS A 85 -13.42 1.89 8.85
C LYS A 85 -12.67 3.22 8.76
N ASN A 86 -12.81 3.91 7.63
CA ASN A 86 -12.21 5.23 7.42
C ASN A 86 -10.71 5.26 7.72
N TYR A 87 -10.00 4.20 7.31
CA TYR A 87 -8.62 3.95 7.70
C TYR A 87 -7.67 4.89 6.97
N LYS A 88 -6.99 5.76 7.71
CA LYS A 88 -6.07 6.77 7.21
C LYS A 88 -4.66 6.48 7.72
N ILE A 89 -3.69 6.52 6.82
CA ILE A 89 -2.27 6.31 7.15
C ILE A 89 -1.51 7.58 6.78
N PHE A 90 -0.85 8.17 7.75
CA PHE A 90 -0.02 9.37 7.61
C PHE A 90 1.47 9.02 7.77
N GLY A 91 2.35 9.84 7.20
CA GLY A 91 3.80 9.69 7.30
C GLY A 91 4.41 8.80 6.22
N ARG A 92 3.62 8.30 5.25
CA ARG A 92 4.12 7.44 4.17
C ARG A 92 5.13 8.14 3.26
N THR A 93 5.00 9.44 3.07
CA THR A 93 5.92 10.25 2.26
C THR A 93 7.18 10.66 3.01
N LYS A 94 7.22 10.50 4.35
CA LYS A 94 8.38 10.77 5.18
C LYS A 94 9.27 9.53 5.27
N ILE A 95 10.21 9.42 4.35
CA ILE A 95 11.09 8.24 4.22
C ILE A 95 12.49 8.59 4.71
N SER A 96 13.04 7.77 5.62
CA SER A 96 14.43 7.90 6.08
C SER A 96 15.41 7.11 5.22
N SER A 97 14.99 5.99 4.64
CA SER A 97 15.81 5.21 3.72
C SER A 97 14.96 4.37 2.75
N THR A 98 15.51 4.18 1.55
CA THR A 98 14.96 3.29 0.54
C THR A 98 16.08 2.45 -0.08
N LYS A 99 15.83 1.15 -0.24
CA LYS A 99 16.67 0.24 -1.01
C LYS A 99 15.79 -0.52 -1.99
N ALA A 100 16.17 -0.57 -3.24
CA ALA A 100 15.45 -1.31 -4.27
C ALA A 100 16.41 -2.22 -5.03
N ASN A 101 15.93 -3.41 -5.38
CA ASN A 101 16.66 -4.38 -6.19
C ASN A 101 15.70 -4.94 -7.24
N MET A 102 15.97 -4.67 -8.51
CA MET A 102 15.25 -5.19 -9.65
C MET A 102 16.08 -6.26 -10.35
N ASN A 103 15.52 -7.44 -10.49
CA ASN A 103 16.09 -8.50 -11.32
C ASN A 103 15.21 -8.65 -12.58
N PHE A 104 15.73 -8.21 -13.72
CA PHE A 104 15.01 -8.29 -14.99
C PHE A 104 14.90 -9.72 -15.53
N HIS A 105 15.85 -10.60 -15.22
CA HIS A 105 15.81 -12.01 -15.65
C HIS A 105 14.68 -12.76 -14.93
N ASP A 106 14.61 -12.62 -13.61
CA ASP A 106 13.61 -13.28 -12.76
C ASP A 106 12.32 -12.47 -12.66
N LYS A 107 12.29 -11.26 -13.26
CA LYS A 107 11.16 -10.32 -13.24
C LYS A 107 10.66 -10.03 -11.82
N THR A 108 11.61 -9.75 -10.93
CA THR A 108 11.31 -9.47 -9.52
C THR A 108 11.83 -8.10 -9.11
N LEU A 109 11.08 -7.42 -8.25
CA LEU A 109 11.46 -6.16 -7.60
C LEU A 109 11.26 -6.30 -6.11
N THR A 110 12.33 -6.08 -5.35
CA THR A 110 12.25 -5.95 -3.89
C THR A 110 12.54 -4.51 -3.49
N ILE A 111 11.67 -3.93 -2.67
CA ILE A 111 11.80 -2.57 -2.16
C ILE A 111 11.78 -2.65 -0.64
N VAL A 112 12.79 -2.06 0.01
CA VAL A 112 12.84 -1.89 1.46
C VAL A 112 12.76 -0.40 1.77
N ILE A 113 11.75 0.02 2.52
CA ILE A 113 11.48 1.41 2.89
C ILE A 113 11.44 1.50 4.41
N THR A 114 12.12 2.47 4.97
CA THR A 114 12.02 2.80 6.40
C THR A 114 11.40 4.19 6.58
N ASN A 115 10.32 4.23 7.36
CA ASN A 115 9.69 5.48 7.79
C ASN A 115 10.00 5.71 9.28
N PRO A 116 10.41 6.92 9.68
CA PRO A 116 10.68 7.21 11.09
C PRO A 116 9.42 7.13 11.95
N GLU A 117 8.29 7.53 11.36
CA GLU A 117 7.00 7.52 12.04
C GLU A 117 5.87 7.31 11.03
N ILE A 118 4.94 6.41 11.38
CA ILE A 118 3.67 6.22 10.67
C ILE A 118 2.54 6.31 11.68
N GLN A 119 1.54 7.13 11.38
CA GLN A 119 0.33 7.24 12.18
C GLN A 119 -0.84 6.61 11.44
N TYR A 120 -1.55 5.72 12.13
CA TYR A 120 -2.80 5.12 11.68
C TYR A 120 -3.95 5.74 12.47
N VAL A 121 -4.98 6.23 11.77
CA VAL A 121 -6.20 6.79 12.37
C VAL A 121 -7.40 6.13 11.72
N PHE A 122 -8.29 5.55 12.52
CA PHE A 122 -9.43 4.80 12.00
C PHE A 122 -10.56 4.72 13.02
N ASP A 123 -11.79 4.58 12.53
CA ASP A 123 -12.94 4.20 13.36
C ASP A 123 -12.88 2.69 13.59
N TYR A 124 -13.13 2.26 14.81
CA TYR A 124 -13.16 0.85 15.16
C TYR A 124 -14.49 0.44 15.77
N GLU A 125 -14.87 -0.80 15.50
CA GLU A 125 -15.90 -1.57 16.20
C GLU A 125 -15.24 -2.86 16.66
N ALA A 126 -15.36 -3.20 17.96
CA ALA A 126 -14.70 -4.37 18.54
C ALA A 126 -15.62 -5.09 19.51
N LYS A 127 -15.68 -6.44 19.39
CA LYS A 127 -16.49 -7.29 20.25
C LYS A 127 -15.77 -8.59 20.57
N GLY A 128 -15.82 -9.01 21.84
CA GLY A 128 -15.21 -10.26 22.28
C GLY A 128 -14.46 -10.10 23.60
N LYS A 129 -13.30 -10.75 23.70
CA LYS A 129 -12.45 -10.68 24.89
C LYS A 129 -11.00 -10.40 24.52
N MET A 130 -10.40 -9.44 25.21
CA MET A 130 -8.98 -9.16 25.12
C MET A 130 -8.39 -9.08 26.54
N PHE A 131 -7.28 -9.77 26.82
CA PHE A 131 -6.67 -9.90 28.15
C PHE A 131 -7.68 -10.36 29.23
N LEU A 132 -8.62 -11.26 28.87
CA LEU A 132 -9.72 -11.77 29.69
C LEU A 132 -10.82 -10.75 30.02
N LEU A 133 -10.71 -9.50 29.62
CA LEU A 133 -11.75 -8.48 29.76
C LEU A 133 -12.72 -8.54 28.59
N PRO A 134 -14.05 -8.47 28.84
CA PRO A 134 -15.02 -8.35 27.76
C PRO A 134 -14.93 -6.97 27.15
N ILE A 135 -15.01 -6.90 25.81
CA ILE A 135 -15.05 -5.67 25.03
C ILE A 135 -16.29 -5.74 24.14
N ASP A 136 -17.11 -4.69 24.16
CA ASP A 136 -18.17 -4.41 23.20
C ASP A 136 -18.18 -2.89 23.04
N ALA A 137 -17.37 -2.39 22.12
CA ALA A 137 -17.03 -0.98 22.05
C ALA A 137 -16.80 -0.51 20.61
N SER A 138 -16.98 0.79 20.43
CA SER A 138 -16.65 1.50 19.19
C SER A 138 -16.12 2.89 19.48
N GLY A 139 -15.29 3.41 18.59
CA GLY A 139 -14.69 4.72 18.77
C GLY A 139 -13.64 5.04 17.72
N LEU A 140 -12.89 6.10 17.97
CA LEU A 140 -11.70 6.46 17.20
C LEU A 140 -10.50 5.73 17.78
N ALA A 141 -9.63 5.23 16.89
CA ALA A 141 -8.35 4.68 17.30
C ALA A 141 -7.22 5.42 16.59
N THR A 142 -6.13 5.62 17.33
CA THR A 142 -4.85 6.10 16.82
C THR A 142 -3.77 5.12 17.20
N VAL A 143 -3.00 4.66 16.21
CA VAL A 143 -1.81 3.84 16.43
C VAL A 143 -0.62 4.55 15.83
N LEU A 144 0.40 4.79 16.64
CA LEU A 144 1.65 5.38 16.21
C LEU A 144 2.72 4.28 16.12
N SER A 145 3.38 4.19 14.98
CA SER A 145 4.46 3.23 14.73
C SER A 145 5.76 3.99 14.51
N HIS A 146 6.77 3.67 15.32
CA HIS A 146 8.09 4.28 15.20
C HIS A 146 9.07 3.37 14.46
N ASN A 147 9.91 3.98 13.62
CA ASN A 147 10.99 3.32 12.86
C ASN A 147 10.52 2.02 12.20
N VAL A 148 9.47 2.15 11.37
CA VAL A 148 8.87 0.98 10.71
C VAL A 148 9.53 0.70 9.38
N THR A 149 9.97 -0.54 9.18
CA THR A 149 10.53 -1.02 7.92
C THR A 149 9.50 -1.84 7.18
N TYR A 150 9.29 -1.52 5.91
CA TYR A 150 8.46 -2.26 4.96
C TYR A 150 9.36 -2.93 3.95
N THR A 151 9.25 -4.25 3.81
CA THR A 151 9.84 -4.99 2.69
C THR A 151 8.73 -5.45 1.76
N ILE A 152 8.73 -4.91 0.54
CA ILE A 152 7.73 -5.21 -0.49
C ILE A 152 8.44 -5.95 -1.60
N ALA A 153 7.96 -7.15 -1.94
CA ALA A 153 8.48 -7.93 -3.06
C ALA A 153 7.36 -8.15 -4.09
N PHE A 154 7.67 -7.88 -5.36
CA PHE A 154 6.81 -8.09 -6.50
C PHE A 154 7.44 -9.07 -7.48
N THR A 155 6.60 -9.92 -8.08
CA THR A 155 6.95 -10.69 -9.28
C THR A 155 6.05 -10.24 -10.41
N PHE A 156 6.64 -10.02 -11.59
CA PHE A 156 5.94 -9.48 -12.77
C PHE A 156 5.79 -10.51 -13.87
N GLU A 157 4.80 -10.30 -14.70
CA GLU A 157 4.76 -10.78 -16.08
C GLU A 157 4.84 -9.59 -17.04
N GLU A 158 5.32 -9.84 -18.24
CA GLU A 158 5.31 -8.87 -19.34
C GLU A 158 4.16 -9.18 -20.28
N TYR A 159 3.48 -8.13 -20.74
CA TYR A 159 2.47 -8.24 -21.78
C TYR A 159 2.58 -7.09 -22.78
N THR A 160 2.05 -7.30 -23.98
CA THR A 160 2.03 -6.26 -25.02
C THR A 160 0.70 -5.54 -25.03
N LYS A 161 0.72 -4.22 -25.01
CA LYS A 161 -0.43 -3.35 -25.17
C LYS A 161 -0.06 -2.21 -26.11
N ASP A 162 -0.83 -2.00 -27.18
CA ASP A 162 -0.62 -0.95 -28.18
C ASP A 162 0.82 -0.96 -28.77
N GLY A 163 1.39 -2.15 -28.95
CA GLY A 163 2.74 -2.35 -29.49
C GLY A 163 3.89 -2.04 -28.53
N LYS A 164 3.60 -1.76 -27.26
CA LYS A 164 4.59 -1.49 -26.21
C LYS A 164 4.56 -2.59 -25.15
N THR A 165 5.70 -2.79 -24.48
CA THR A 165 5.82 -3.75 -23.37
C THR A 165 5.35 -3.12 -22.07
N HIS A 166 4.48 -3.82 -21.34
CA HIS A 166 4.01 -3.43 -20.02
C HIS A 166 4.32 -4.53 -19.00
N LEU A 167 4.45 -4.14 -17.74
CA LEU A 167 4.58 -5.05 -16.61
C LEU A 167 3.25 -5.20 -15.89
N HIS A 168 3.00 -6.39 -15.33
CA HIS A 168 1.88 -6.68 -14.45
C HIS A 168 2.36 -7.48 -13.25
N VAL A 169 2.02 -7.05 -12.05
CA VAL A 169 2.33 -7.77 -10.79
C VAL A 169 1.42 -8.98 -10.69
N ILE A 170 1.99 -10.17 -10.71
CA ILE A 170 1.29 -11.45 -10.56
C ILE A 170 1.39 -12.02 -9.14
N HIS A 171 2.48 -11.71 -8.43
CA HIS A 171 2.67 -12.07 -7.02
C HIS A 171 3.23 -10.89 -6.24
N HIS A 172 2.82 -10.79 -5.01
CA HIS A 172 3.36 -9.82 -4.05
C HIS A 172 3.56 -10.44 -2.69
N ASN A 173 4.54 -9.93 -1.94
CA ASN A 173 4.73 -10.20 -0.53
C ASN A 173 5.03 -8.88 0.19
N LEU A 174 4.52 -8.74 1.41
CA LEU A 174 4.76 -7.58 2.26
C LEU A 174 5.15 -8.06 3.64
N LEU A 175 6.28 -7.54 4.14
CA LEU A 175 6.70 -7.66 5.53
C LEU A 175 6.69 -6.26 6.15
N VAL A 176 6.23 -6.16 7.40
CA VAL A 176 6.18 -4.92 8.17
C VAL A 176 6.84 -5.15 9.52
N GLU A 177 7.83 -4.36 9.83
CA GLU A 177 8.65 -4.50 11.04
C GLU A 177 8.74 -3.16 11.79
N PRO A 178 7.79 -2.88 12.70
CA PRO A 178 7.87 -1.70 13.57
C PRO A 178 8.87 -1.93 14.70
N GLN A 179 9.55 -0.88 15.14
CA GLN A 179 10.37 -0.94 16.37
C GLN A 179 9.52 -0.73 17.61
N GLU A 180 8.46 0.06 17.51
CA GLU A 180 7.50 0.34 18.58
C GLU A 180 6.12 0.63 18.02
N LEU A 181 5.08 0.25 18.77
CA LEU A 181 3.70 0.67 18.54
C LEU A 181 3.14 1.30 19.82
N ILE A 182 2.59 2.50 19.69
CA ILE A 182 1.83 3.17 20.73
C ILE A 182 0.35 3.13 20.30
N MET A 183 -0.50 2.55 21.14
CA MET A 183 -1.90 2.32 20.82
C MET A 183 -2.80 3.17 21.71
N ASN A 184 -3.77 3.86 21.10
CA ASN A 184 -4.81 4.59 21.78
C ASN A 184 -6.16 4.31 21.12
N PHE A 185 -7.04 3.62 21.84
CA PHE A 185 -8.42 3.35 21.46
C PHE A 185 -9.33 4.14 22.40
N GLU A 186 -10.12 5.04 21.85
CA GLU A 186 -11.09 5.81 22.62
C GLU A 186 -12.31 4.95 22.92
N ASN A 187 -12.88 5.12 24.12
CA ASN A 187 -14.14 4.48 24.54
C ASN A 187 -14.15 2.93 24.50
N LEU A 188 -13.00 2.26 24.71
CA LEU A 188 -13.00 0.81 24.97
C LEU A 188 -13.77 0.46 26.25
N PHE A 189 -13.74 1.36 27.24
CA PHE A 189 -14.45 1.28 28.50
C PHE A 189 -15.02 2.65 28.84
N GLU A 190 -16.19 2.67 29.50
CA GLU A 190 -16.81 3.91 29.99
C GLU A 190 -15.95 4.59 31.07
N ASP A 191 -15.32 3.79 31.93
CA ASP A 191 -14.36 4.29 32.92
C ASP A 191 -13.06 4.73 32.27
N LYS A 192 -12.73 6.00 32.40
CA LYS A 192 -11.56 6.61 31.78
C LYS A 192 -10.25 6.03 32.31
N GLU A 193 -10.14 5.76 33.60
CA GLU A 193 -8.92 5.23 34.22
C GLU A 193 -8.66 3.79 33.73
N LEU A 194 -9.71 2.98 33.64
CA LEU A 194 -9.64 1.65 33.07
C LEU A 194 -9.27 1.72 31.57
N ASN A 195 -9.85 2.63 30.81
CA ASN A 195 -9.54 2.81 29.38
C ASN A 195 -8.07 3.19 29.17
N ASP A 196 -7.56 4.17 29.92
CA ASP A 196 -6.18 4.62 29.84
C ASP A 196 -5.20 3.49 30.28
N GLY A 197 -5.54 2.80 31.37
CA GLY A 197 -4.77 1.66 31.87
C GLY A 197 -4.68 0.51 30.86
N PHE A 198 -5.77 0.23 30.15
CA PHE A 198 -5.84 -0.80 29.12
C PHE A 198 -5.03 -0.41 27.86
N ASN A 199 -5.15 0.82 27.37
CA ASN A 199 -4.33 1.36 26.28
C ASN A 199 -2.84 1.28 26.63
N GLY A 200 -2.46 1.65 27.85
CA GLY A 200 -1.09 1.50 28.34
C GLY A 200 -0.63 0.03 28.38
N ALA A 201 -1.50 -0.91 28.76
CA ALA A 201 -1.19 -2.34 28.72
C ALA A 201 -1.00 -2.85 27.30
N MET A 202 -1.84 -2.46 26.35
CA MET A 202 -1.71 -2.80 24.93
C MET A 202 -0.38 -2.28 24.37
N THR A 203 -0.05 -1.01 24.63
CA THR A 203 1.23 -0.42 24.22
C THR A 203 2.43 -1.17 24.81
N ARG A 204 2.42 -1.51 26.09
CA ARG A 204 3.52 -2.33 26.69
C ARG A 204 3.61 -3.74 26.11
N LYS A 205 2.50 -4.29 25.65
CA LYS A 205 2.41 -5.65 25.07
C LYS A 205 2.23 -5.63 23.55
N TRP A 206 2.68 -4.57 22.88
CA TRP A 206 2.41 -4.40 21.45
C TRP A 206 2.93 -5.54 20.58
N LYS A 207 4.11 -6.12 20.88
CA LYS A 207 4.70 -7.19 20.04
C LYS A 207 3.82 -8.43 19.89
N PRO A 208 3.35 -9.09 20.95
CA PRO A 208 2.45 -10.23 20.80
C PRO A 208 1.15 -9.82 20.10
N ILE A 209 0.55 -8.66 20.41
CA ILE A 209 -0.64 -8.16 19.74
C ILE A 209 -0.37 -7.98 18.24
N PHE A 210 0.72 -7.32 17.87
CA PHE A 210 1.11 -7.12 16.48
C PHE A 210 1.26 -8.46 15.75
N ASN A 211 1.95 -9.43 16.34
CA ASN A 211 2.19 -10.75 15.73
C ASN A 211 0.89 -11.52 15.48
N ASP A 212 -0.11 -11.37 16.35
CA ASP A 212 -1.41 -12.04 16.18
C ASP A 212 -2.22 -11.46 15.02
N PHE A 213 -2.02 -10.18 14.71
CA PHE A 213 -2.82 -9.46 13.72
C PHE A 213 -2.10 -9.13 12.42
N VAL A 214 -0.75 -9.07 12.41
CA VAL A 214 0.03 -8.57 11.26
C VAL A 214 -0.27 -9.30 9.95
N ALA A 215 -0.44 -10.61 9.97
CA ALA A 215 -0.70 -11.40 8.76
C ALA A 215 -1.93 -10.92 7.98
N ILE A 216 -2.96 -10.47 8.69
CA ILE A 216 -4.21 -9.99 8.11
C ILE A 216 -4.00 -8.62 7.48
N TYR A 217 -3.29 -7.73 8.18
CA TYR A 217 -3.02 -6.37 7.68
C TYR A 217 -2.09 -6.39 6.48
N VAL A 218 -1.00 -7.16 6.52
CA VAL A 218 -0.05 -7.25 5.40
C VAL A 218 -0.69 -7.82 4.14
N ALA A 219 -1.64 -8.77 4.27
CA ALA A 219 -2.40 -9.26 3.13
C ALA A 219 -3.23 -8.15 2.47
N ASN A 220 -4.00 -7.38 3.26
CA ASN A 220 -4.82 -6.28 2.74
C ASN A 220 -3.97 -5.16 2.13
N TYR A 221 -2.87 -4.76 2.80
CA TYR A 221 -1.96 -3.74 2.27
C TYR A 221 -1.22 -4.22 1.02
N GLY A 222 -0.76 -5.46 1.00
CA GLY A 222 -0.08 -6.04 -0.15
C GLY A 222 -0.96 -6.03 -1.39
N HIS A 223 -2.24 -6.41 -1.27
CA HIS A 223 -3.21 -6.33 -2.35
C HIS A 223 -3.43 -4.89 -2.82
N ALA A 224 -3.57 -3.93 -1.89
CA ALA A 224 -3.75 -2.53 -2.24
C ALA A 224 -2.53 -1.98 -3.00
N TYR A 225 -1.31 -2.27 -2.55
CA TYR A 225 -0.09 -1.85 -3.25
C TYR A 225 0.05 -2.50 -4.63
N ALA A 226 -0.22 -3.79 -4.75
CA ALA A 226 -0.20 -4.47 -6.04
C ALA A 226 -1.21 -3.87 -7.02
N ALA A 227 -2.43 -3.56 -6.56
CA ALA A 227 -3.46 -2.93 -7.38
C ALA A 227 -3.05 -1.51 -7.84
N ILE A 228 -2.50 -0.68 -6.94
CA ILE A 228 -2.01 0.66 -7.27
C ILE A 228 -0.87 0.58 -8.28
N PHE A 229 0.08 -0.35 -8.05
CA PHE A 229 1.23 -0.52 -8.93
C PHE A 229 0.81 -1.03 -10.31
N ASN A 230 -0.12 -2.00 -10.38
CA ASN A 230 -0.68 -2.47 -11.64
C ASN A 230 -1.44 -1.37 -12.40
N ASN A 231 -2.15 -0.50 -11.69
CA ASN A 231 -2.82 0.63 -12.33
C ASN A 231 -1.81 1.59 -12.99
N PHE A 232 -0.71 1.90 -12.31
CA PHE A 232 0.39 2.69 -12.85
C PHE A 232 1.08 2.00 -14.04
N LEU A 233 1.50 0.74 -13.87
CA LEU A 233 2.21 -0.04 -14.89
C LEU A 233 1.37 -0.28 -16.16
N SER A 234 0.04 -0.33 -16.03
CA SER A 234 -0.85 -0.45 -17.19
C SER A 234 -0.90 0.78 -18.08
N LYS A 235 -0.42 1.93 -17.59
CA LYS A 235 -0.42 3.22 -18.28
C LYS A 235 0.98 3.61 -18.77
N VAL A 236 2.02 3.21 -18.05
CA VAL A 236 3.42 3.55 -18.34
C VAL A 236 4.15 2.28 -18.79
N PRO A 237 4.55 2.18 -20.07
CA PRO A 237 5.24 1.02 -20.60
C PRO A 237 6.69 0.91 -20.08
N LEU A 238 7.27 -0.26 -20.22
CA LEU A 238 8.61 -0.59 -19.70
C LEU A 238 9.69 0.37 -20.24
N GLU A 239 9.59 0.75 -21.52
CA GLU A 239 10.51 1.65 -22.20
C GLU A 239 10.45 3.09 -21.65
N GLU A 240 9.32 3.45 -21.03
CA GLU A 240 9.18 4.73 -20.34
C GLU A 240 9.65 4.66 -18.89
N LEU A 241 9.60 3.48 -18.26
CA LEU A 241 10.09 3.28 -16.89
C LEU A 241 11.62 3.28 -16.81
N PHE A 242 12.28 2.65 -17.79
CA PHE A 242 13.73 2.44 -17.78
C PHE A 242 14.36 2.75 -19.12
N ASP A 243 15.60 3.28 -19.09
CA ASP A 243 16.45 3.36 -20.27
C ASP A 243 17.18 2.03 -20.48
N GLY A 244 17.52 1.72 -21.74
CA GLY A 244 18.31 0.55 -22.10
C GLY A 244 17.58 -0.79 -22.06
N VAL A 245 16.24 -0.78 -21.95
CA VAL A 245 15.38 -1.98 -22.03
C VAL A 245 15.09 -2.36 -23.46
#